data_400110fddb91631a91059b417e90dca9
#
_entry.id   400110fddb91631a91059b417e90dca9
#
_cell.length_a   1.000
_cell.length_b   1.000
_cell.length_c   1.000
_cell.angle_alpha   90.00
_cell.angle_beta   90.00
_cell.angle_gamma   90.00
#
_symmetry.space_group_name_H-M   'P 1'
#
loop_
_entity.id
_entity.type
_entity.pdbx_description
1 polymer ?
#
loop_
_entity_poly.entity_id
_entity_poly.type
_entity_poly.pdbx_seq_one_letter_code
_entity_poly.pdbx_strand_id
1 'polypeptide(L)'
;MPELQKNIIDDLTNSTTESWRTFRIMAEMVTAFDALNSVDRNCISIFGSARVKPDQQEYADTVAIAKGLSEAGFGIISGGGPGIMEAANKGAVEANGVSIGLHIHLPKEQGCNEYVRLRCNFRYFFVRKLMFVK
;
A
#
# COMPACT_ATOMS: atom_id res chain seq x y z
N MET A 1 24.67 -36.05 -9.39
CA MET A 1 24.98 -35.30 -8.16
C MET A 1 25.50 -33.89 -8.42
N PRO A 2 26.56 -33.66 -9.21
CA PRO A 2 26.99 -32.29 -9.50
C PRO A 2 25.93 -31.42 -10.16
N GLU A 3 25.12 -32.00 -11.01
CA GLU A 3 24.04 -31.29 -11.69
C GLU A 3 22.90 -30.88 -10.75
N LEU A 4 22.52 -31.78 -9.85
CA LEU A 4 21.52 -31.48 -8.81
C LEU A 4 21.99 -30.38 -7.86
N GLN A 5 23.27 -30.48 -7.48
CA GLN A 5 23.89 -29.49 -6.60
C GLN A 5 23.97 -28.10 -7.27
N LYS A 6 24.30 -28.07 -8.55
CA LYS A 6 24.34 -26.85 -9.34
C LYS A 6 22.95 -26.23 -9.45
N ASN A 7 21.94 -27.05 -9.70
CA ASN A 7 20.55 -26.58 -9.78
C ASN A 7 20.09 -25.98 -8.45
N ILE A 8 20.42 -26.60 -7.33
CA ILE A 8 20.08 -26.08 -6.01
C ILE A 8 20.76 -24.74 -5.76
N ILE A 9 22.04 -24.61 -6.12
CA ILE A 9 22.77 -23.35 -5.95
C ILE A 9 22.20 -22.26 -6.85
N ASP A 10 21.92 -22.59 -8.11
CA ASP A 10 21.31 -21.65 -9.05
C ASP A 10 19.93 -21.23 -8.54
N ASP A 11 19.16 -22.14 -8.00
CA ASP A 11 17.86 -21.88 -7.39
C ASP A 11 17.97 -20.98 -6.15
N LEU A 12 18.95 -21.23 -5.31
CA LEU A 12 19.19 -20.40 -4.12
C LEU A 12 19.67 -18.99 -4.46
N THR A 13 20.45 -18.86 -5.53
CA THR A 13 20.93 -17.55 -5.99
C THR A 13 19.91 -16.82 -6.85
N ASN A 14 19.06 -17.57 -7.54
CA ASN A 14 18.00 -17.05 -8.37
C ASN A 14 16.72 -16.90 -7.53
N SER A 15 16.42 -15.71 -7.09
CA SER A 15 15.30 -15.40 -6.20
C SER A 15 13.90 -15.71 -6.78
N THR A 16 13.82 -16.48 -7.86
CA THR A 16 12.57 -16.92 -8.50
C THR A 16 12.08 -18.28 -8.00
N THR A 17 12.81 -18.99 -7.14
CA THR A 17 12.36 -20.26 -6.57
C THR A 17 11.17 -20.05 -5.64
N GLU A 18 10.27 -21.02 -5.58
CA GLU A 18 9.10 -20.97 -4.71
C GLU A 18 9.45 -20.83 -3.24
N SER A 19 10.49 -21.51 -2.78
CA SER A 19 10.94 -21.45 -1.39
C SER A 19 11.36 -20.04 -0.99
N TRP A 20 12.18 -19.39 -1.80
CA TRP A 20 12.63 -18.02 -1.53
C TRP A 20 11.49 -17.02 -1.70
N ARG A 21 10.61 -17.26 -2.65
CA ARG A 21 9.39 -16.44 -2.83
C ARG A 21 8.52 -16.51 -1.58
N THR A 22 8.35 -17.70 -0.99
CA THR A 22 7.58 -17.88 0.25
C THR A 22 8.17 -17.04 1.39
N PHE A 23 9.49 -17.07 1.58
CA PHE A 23 10.13 -16.25 2.58
C PHE A 23 9.92 -14.75 2.36
N ARG A 24 9.97 -14.31 1.11
CA ARG A 24 9.72 -12.90 0.76
C ARG A 24 8.27 -12.49 1.04
N ILE A 25 7.33 -13.36 0.71
CA ILE A 25 5.91 -13.13 1.00
C ILE A 25 5.70 -13.00 2.51
N MET A 26 6.27 -13.91 3.28
CA MET A 26 6.19 -13.87 4.74
C MET A 26 6.83 -12.59 5.29
N ALA A 27 7.99 -12.19 4.80
CA ALA A 27 8.66 -10.96 5.21
C ALA A 27 7.80 -9.72 4.91
N GLU A 28 7.17 -9.66 3.75
CA GLU A 28 6.23 -8.59 3.42
C GLU A 28 5.03 -8.56 4.35
N MET A 29 4.45 -9.72 4.64
CA MET A 29 3.31 -9.83 5.57
C MET A 29 3.69 -9.35 6.96
N VAL A 30 4.82 -9.81 7.50
CA VAL A 30 5.29 -9.42 8.83
C VAL A 30 5.51 -7.91 8.89
N THR A 31 6.22 -7.35 7.92
CA THR A 31 6.52 -5.92 7.86
C THR A 31 5.23 -5.08 7.80
N ALA A 32 4.28 -5.49 6.96
CA ALA A 32 3.02 -4.79 6.81
C ALA A 32 2.15 -4.90 8.06
N PHE A 33 2.04 -6.07 8.67
CA PHE A 33 1.29 -6.25 9.92
C PHE A 33 1.88 -5.40 11.03
N ASP A 34 3.20 -5.37 11.18
CA ASP A 34 3.85 -4.56 12.20
C ASP A 34 3.56 -3.06 11.98
N ALA A 35 3.65 -2.58 10.75
CA ALA A 35 3.37 -1.19 10.42
C ALA A 35 1.91 -0.83 10.70
N LEU A 36 0.96 -1.66 10.26
CA LEU A 36 -0.47 -1.40 10.43
C LEU A 36 -0.92 -1.58 11.89
N ASN A 37 -0.31 -2.50 12.62
CA ASN A 37 -0.61 -2.70 14.04
C ASN A 37 -0.13 -1.54 14.91
N SER A 38 0.81 -0.71 14.41
CA SER A 38 1.23 0.50 15.11
C SER A 38 0.15 1.61 15.08
N VAL A 39 -0.83 1.48 14.19
CA VAL A 39 -1.95 2.43 14.08
C VAL A 39 -2.98 2.11 15.14
N ASP A 40 -3.31 3.09 15.96
CA ASP A 40 -4.14 2.93 17.17
C ASP A 40 -5.65 3.14 16.94
N ARG A 41 -6.09 3.09 15.67
CA ARG A 41 -7.49 3.36 15.31
C ARG A 41 -7.95 2.51 14.15
N ASN A 42 -9.26 2.40 14.01
CA ASN A 42 -9.86 1.76 12.85
C ASN A 42 -9.62 2.60 11.60
N CYS A 43 -9.38 1.93 10.49
CA CYS A 43 -9.09 2.58 9.22
C CYS A 43 -10.17 2.25 8.19
N ILE A 44 -10.35 3.16 7.25
CA ILE A 44 -11.26 2.99 6.11
C ILE A 44 -10.40 3.05 4.84
N SER A 45 -10.56 2.05 3.99
CA SER A 45 -9.89 2.00 2.69
C SER A 45 -10.73 2.71 1.64
N ILE A 46 -10.10 3.58 0.87
CA ILE A 46 -10.75 4.31 -0.23
C ILE A 46 -10.09 3.89 -1.54
N PHE A 47 -10.90 3.39 -2.45
CA PHE A 47 -10.47 2.96 -3.77
C PHE A 47 -11.03 3.87 -4.85
N GLY A 48 -10.26 4.10 -5.89
CA GLY A 48 -10.72 4.89 -7.02
C GLY A 48 -9.66 5.04 -8.10
N SER A 49 -10.04 5.70 -9.18
CA SER A 49 -9.21 5.85 -10.37
C SER A 49 -7.97 6.70 -10.12
N ALA A 50 -6.83 6.22 -10.62
CA ALA A 50 -5.58 6.98 -10.65
C ALA A 50 -5.60 8.13 -11.66
N ARG A 51 -6.60 8.18 -12.54
CA ARG A 51 -6.69 9.15 -13.65
C ARG A 51 -7.46 10.41 -13.30
N VAL A 52 -8.13 10.45 -12.16
CA VAL A 52 -8.88 11.64 -11.72
C VAL A 52 -7.89 12.77 -11.41
N LYS A 53 -8.15 13.93 -11.98
CA LYS A 53 -7.29 15.11 -11.81
C LYS A 53 -7.78 15.99 -10.66
N PRO A 54 -6.87 16.78 -10.05
CA PRO A 54 -7.24 17.65 -8.91
C PRO A 54 -8.32 18.69 -9.20
N ASP A 55 -8.55 19.06 -10.47
CA ASP A 55 -9.59 20.00 -10.88
C ASP A 55 -10.95 19.35 -11.09
N GLN A 56 -11.08 18.04 -10.98
CA GLN A 56 -12.33 17.32 -11.14
C GLN A 56 -13.12 17.23 -9.84
N GLN A 57 -14.46 17.20 -9.96
CA GLN A 57 -15.35 17.16 -8.81
C GLN A 57 -15.14 15.91 -7.95
N GLU A 58 -14.87 14.78 -8.56
CA GLU A 58 -14.62 13.51 -7.86
C GLU A 58 -13.41 13.60 -6.91
N TYR A 59 -12.39 14.36 -7.30
CA TYR A 59 -11.24 14.61 -6.45
C TYR A 59 -11.63 15.42 -5.20
N ALA A 60 -12.35 16.52 -5.41
CA ALA A 60 -12.82 17.39 -4.33
C ALA A 60 -13.75 16.63 -3.38
N ASP A 61 -14.68 15.84 -3.92
CA ASP A 61 -15.60 15.02 -3.11
C ASP A 61 -14.84 14.00 -2.26
N THR A 62 -13.82 13.37 -2.83
CA THR A 62 -13.00 12.39 -2.11
C THR A 62 -12.20 13.05 -0.98
N VAL A 63 -11.63 14.22 -1.22
CA VAL A 63 -10.94 14.99 -0.16
C VAL A 63 -11.92 15.29 0.98
N ALA A 64 -13.12 15.74 0.66
CA ALA A 64 -14.13 16.08 1.66
C ALA A 64 -14.56 14.85 2.48
N ILE A 65 -14.81 13.72 1.81
CA ILE A 65 -15.19 12.46 2.48
C ILE A 65 -14.06 11.97 3.39
N ALA A 66 -12.85 11.93 2.89
CA ALA A 66 -11.69 11.46 3.66
C ALA A 66 -11.42 12.36 4.86
N LYS A 67 -11.55 13.67 4.70
CA LYS A 67 -11.41 14.64 5.76
C LYS A 67 -12.47 14.42 6.85
N GLY A 68 -13.73 14.25 6.46
CA GLY A 68 -14.82 13.98 7.40
C GLY A 68 -14.63 12.68 8.17
N LEU A 69 -14.21 11.62 7.49
CA LEU A 69 -13.92 10.32 8.13
C LEU A 69 -12.74 10.44 9.10
N SER A 70 -11.72 11.17 8.72
CA SER A 70 -10.55 11.40 9.55
C SER A 70 -10.91 12.20 10.80
N GLU A 71 -11.75 13.24 10.67
CA GLU A 71 -12.26 14.03 11.79
C GLU A 71 -13.14 13.17 12.72
N ALA A 72 -13.80 12.16 12.20
CA ALA A 72 -14.59 11.19 12.98
C ALA A 72 -13.72 10.15 13.71
N GLY A 73 -12.40 10.17 13.54
CA GLY A 73 -11.47 9.30 14.26
C GLY A 73 -10.97 8.10 13.46
N PHE A 74 -11.28 8.01 12.17
CA PHE A 74 -10.80 6.90 11.32
C PHE A 74 -9.46 7.26 10.66
N GLY A 75 -8.60 6.25 10.51
CA GLY A 75 -7.45 6.36 9.62
C GLY A 75 -7.88 6.13 8.18
N ILE A 76 -7.15 6.69 7.23
CA ILE A 76 -7.45 6.54 5.80
C ILE A 76 -6.36 5.73 5.13
N ILE A 77 -6.78 4.69 4.42
CA ILE A 77 -5.89 3.82 3.65
C ILE A 77 -6.23 3.97 2.17
N SER A 78 -5.22 4.19 1.36
CA SER A 78 -5.34 4.17 -0.11
C SER A 78 -4.23 3.34 -0.72
N GLY A 79 -4.28 3.20 -2.05
CA GLY A 79 -3.19 2.57 -2.79
C GLY A 79 -1.93 3.43 -2.89
N GLY A 80 -1.96 4.65 -2.40
CA GLY A 80 -0.81 5.55 -2.37
C GLY A 80 -0.46 6.23 -3.69
N GLY A 81 -1.23 6.00 -4.74
CA GLY A 81 -1.00 6.57 -6.07
C GLY A 81 -1.67 7.92 -6.29
N PRO A 82 -1.74 8.37 -7.56
CA PRO A 82 -2.41 9.62 -7.92
C PRO A 82 -3.93 9.47 -7.97
N GLY A 83 -4.62 10.54 -8.30
CA GLY A 83 -6.06 10.57 -8.49
C GLY A 83 -6.84 10.46 -7.19
N ILE A 84 -7.79 9.56 -7.14
CA ILE A 84 -8.64 9.33 -5.95
C ILE A 84 -7.80 8.92 -4.73
N MET A 85 -6.76 8.13 -4.93
CA MET A 85 -5.86 7.73 -3.86
C MET A 85 -5.17 8.94 -3.22
N GLU A 86 -4.68 9.85 -4.04
CA GLU A 86 -4.09 11.11 -3.58
C GLU A 86 -5.11 11.97 -2.83
N ALA A 87 -6.32 12.09 -3.38
CA ALA A 87 -7.40 12.86 -2.76
C ALA A 87 -7.76 12.32 -1.37
N ALA A 88 -7.83 11.00 -1.24
CA ALA A 88 -8.10 10.35 0.04
C ALA A 88 -7.02 10.67 1.08
N ASN A 89 -5.76 10.52 0.72
CA ASN A 89 -4.65 10.84 1.60
C ASN A 89 -4.58 12.34 1.92
N LYS A 90 -4.87 13.19 0.94
CA LYS A 90 -4.94 14.65 1.15
C LYS A 90 -5.98 15.03 2.20
N GLY A 91 -7.17 14.45 2.12
CA GLY A 91 -8.22 14.69 3.11
C GLY A 91 -7.81 14.29 4.52
N ALA A 92 -7.14 13.16 4.67
CA ALA A 92 -6.61 12.71 5.95
C ALA A 92 -5.57 13.68 6.51
N VAL A 93 -4.66 14.16 5.68
CA VAL A 93 -3.63 15.13 6.10
C VAL A 93 -4.25 16.47 6.49
N GLU A 94 -5.24 16.94 5.75
CA GLU A 94 -5.93 18.20 6.08
C GLU A 94 -6.64 18.13 7.44
N ALA A 95 -7.09 16.95 7.85
CA ALA A 95 -7.69 16.73 9.17
C ALA A 95 -6.67 16.38 10.26
N ASN A 96 -5.38 16.42 9.96
CA ASN A 96 -4.30 15.96 10.84
C ASN A 96 -4.49 14.52 11.31
N GLY A 97 -5.06 13.68 10.47
CA GLY A 97 -5.34 12.29 10.75
C GLY A 97 -4.27 11.33 10.22
N VAL A 98 -4.57 10.06 10.33
CA VAL A 98 -3.69 8.98 9.84
C VAL A 98 -3.88 8.78 8.34
N SER A 99 -2.80 8.93 7.57
CA SER A 99 -2.79 8.81 6.10
C SER A 99 -1.83 7.70 5.69
N ILE A 100 -2.40 6.59 5.21
CA ILE A 100 -1.67 5.35 4.90
C ILE A 100 -1.74 5.08 3.40
N GLY A 101 -0.61 4.73 2.82
CA GLY A 101 -0.50 4.26 1.44
C GLY A 101 0.03 2.84 1.37
N LEU A 102 -0.73 1.94 0.79
CA LEU A 102 -0.32 0.57 0.49
C LEU A 102 0.14 0.50 -0.96
N HIS A 103 1.41 0.79 -1.18
CA HIS A 103 1.99 0.95 -2.51
C HIS A 103 2.44 -0.39 -3.10
N ILE A 104 2.09 -0.64 -4.36
CA ILE A 104 2.62 -1.77 -5.11
C ILE A 104 3.83 -1.33 -5.94
N HIS A 105 4.92 -2.08 -5.82
CA HIS A 105 6.13 -1.79 -6.60
C HIS A 105 5.99 -2.34 -8.01
N LEU A 106 5.91 -1.45 -8.98
CA LEU A 106 5.89 -1.79 -10.41
C LEU A 106 7.07 -1.13 -11.10
N PRO A 107 7.70 -1.78 -12.11
CA PRO A 107 8.94 -1.29 -12.72
C PRO A 107 8.85 0.09 -13.38
N LYS A 108 7.66 0.55 -13.74
CA LYS A 108 7.44 1.83 -14.44
C LYS A 108 6.58 2.81 -13.65
N GLU A 109 6.30 2.53 -12.38
CA GLU A 109 5.46 3.40 -11.58
C GLU A 109 6.25 4.47 -10.84
N GLN A 110 5.59 5.60 -10.67
CA GLN A 110 6.03 6.65 -9.78
C GLN A 110 5.83 6.25 -8.33
N GLY A 111 6.53 6.88 -7.40
CA GLY A 111 6.38 6.65 -5.98
C GLY A 111 5.02 7.06 -5.45
N CYS A 112 4.83 6.96 -4.14
CA CYS A 112 3.62 7.38 -3.47
C CYS A 112 3.35 8.88 -3.63
N ASN A 113 2.07 9.27 -3.54
CA ASN A 113 1.71 10.68 -3.52
C ASN A 113 2.26 11.37 -2.24
N GLU A 114 2.36 12.67 -2.28
CA GLU A 114 2.98 13.47 -1.22
C GLU A 114 2.22 13.48 0.12
N TYR A 115 0.98 13.02 0.13
CA TYR A 115 0.13 13.02 1.32
C TYR A 115 0.18 11.71 2.11
N VAL A 116 0.87 10.70 1.63
CA VAL A 116 1.10 9.45 2.36
C VAL A 116 2.08 9.69 3.50
N ARG A 117 1.67 9.37 4.72
CA ARG A 117 2.50 9.53 5.92
C ARG A 117 3.03 8.21 6.45
N LEU A 118 2.24 7.15 6.37
CA LEU A 118 2.69 5.78 6.62
C LEU A 118 2.65 5.02 5.31
N ARG A 119 3.82 4.59 4.84
CA ARG A 119 3.96 3.89 3.57
C ARG A 119 4.30 2.42 3.81
N CYS A 120 3.51 1.54 3.20
CA CYS A 120 3.82 0.12 3.10
C CYS A 120 4.06 -0.21 1.63
N ASN A 121 5.19 -0.85 1.33
CA ASN A 121 5.56 -1.24 -0.03
C ASN A 121 5.35 -2.73 -0.23
N PHE A 122 4.75 -3.09 -1.35
CA PHE A 122 4.45 -4.48 -1.70
C PHE A 122 4.98 -4.84 -3.08
N ARG A 123 5.51 -6.03 -3.20
CA ARG A 123 5.84 -6.66 -4.48
C ARG A 123 4.75 -7.64 -4.92
N TYR A 124 3.94 -8.10 -3.98
CA TYR A 124 2.92 -9.12 -4.21
C TYR A 124 1.53 -8.54 -4.04
N PHE A 125 0.71 -8.60 -5.09
CA PHE A 125 -0.64 -8.05 -5.09
C PHE A 125 -1.53 -8.67 -4.01
N PHE A 126 -1.42 -9.98 -3.81
CA PHE A 126 -2.28 -10.66 -2.84
C PHE A 126 -1.95 -10.28 -1.39
N VAL A 127 -0.69 -10.00 -1.07
CA VAL A 127 -0.30 -9.52 0.26
C VAL A 127 -0.87 -8.13 0.49
N ARG A 128 -0.74 -7.25 -0.48
CA ARG A 128 -1.32 -5.91 -0.45
C ARG A 128 -2.85 -5.96 -0.27
N LYS A 129 -3.50 -6.82 -1.04
CA LYS A 129 -4.95 -7.02 -0.98
C LYS A 129 -5.40 -7.48 0.41
N LEU A 130 -4.66 -8.40 1.02
CA LEU A 130 -4.92 -8.85 2.39
C LEU A 130 -4.85 -7.69 3.38
N MET A 131 -3.89 -6.79 3.24
CA MET A 131 -3.73 -5.65 4.14
C MET A 131 -4.87 -4.65 4.04
N PHE A 132 -5.49 -4.50 2.86
CA PHE A 132 -6.67 -3.64 2.71
C PHE A 132 -7.89 -4.15 3.48
N VAL A 133 -8.02 -5.44 3.66
CA VAL A 133 -9.19 -6.06 4.33
C VAL A 133 -8.92 -6.50 5.77
N LYS A 134 -7.70 -6.31 6.21
CA LYS A 134 -7.34 -6.57 7.59
C LYS A 134 -8.05 -5.58 8.53
#